data_03d73761642d1d261fb44971b38445c3
#
_entry.id   03d73761642d1d261fb44971b38445c3
#
_cell.length_a   1.000
_cell.length_b   1.000
_cell.length_c   1.000
_cell.angle_alpha   90.00
_cell.angle_beta   90.00
_cell.angle_gamma   90.00
#
_symmetry.space_group_name_H-M   'P 1'
#
loop_
_entity.id
_entity.type
_entity.pdbx_description
1 polymer ?
#
loop_
_entity_poly.entity_id
_entity_poly.type
_entity_poly.pdbx_seq_one_letter_code
_entity_poly.pdbx_strand_id
1 'polypeptide(L)'
;MKRMRQISGPDPVGGSSPRKCNRIDNDRISSLPDDILHHIISFLSLREAVSTSVLSHRWKNMYAYMSNLEFDWCKMLAAKRAARRVSNPNRGVYCRKNVRFLVIRIDRFLTRHLGSRIASFKVCCCLKDKYALNINDWIDCAVRKGVENLDLAFTCDDISERMDWPSMGYYEFPTRLLVEGKASRLRHISLRSCMLGLDFQDRFSTLSTLVLCDVHFVGQANPLMFCSCLKLQSLTLQSCFGLERFSISLDYLKSLVVRKCIGLRGIELSAPNLTTFYCEGNVIKISCIKVPNLVEVYVSLGGINVIHTFAQLEKDLPNVKSLTVNKRNIPI
;
A
#
# COMPACT_ATOMS: atom_id res chain seq x y z
N MET A 1 57.66 -79.79 -12.84
CA MET A 1 57.85 -80.12 -11.42
C MET A 1 58.20 -78.85 -10.67
N LYS A 2 57.28 -78.31 -9.87
CA LYS A 2 57.57 -77.48 -8.68
C LYS A 2 56.24 -77.27 -7.93
N ARG A 3 56.25 -77.69 -6.69
CA ARG A 3 55.12 -77.77 -5.75
C ARG A 3 54.53 -76.38 -5.40
N MET A 4 53.22 -76.31 -5.42
CA MET A 4 52.45 -75.28 -4.79
C MET A 4 52.48 -75.44 -3.26
N ARG A 5 52.81 -74.40 -2.54
CA ARG A 5 52.56 -74.28 -1.11
C ARG A 5 51.21 -73.44 -0.91
N GLN A 6 50.24 -74.08 -0.28
CA GLN A 6 49.06 -73.41 0.26
C GLN A 6 49.48 -72.57 1.45
N ILE A 7 49.03 -71.32 1.47
CA ILE A 7 49.08 -70.43 2.60
C ILE A 7 47.67 -70.17 3.01
N SER A 8 47.27 -70.65 4.17
CA SER A 8 45.99 -70.35 4.83
C SER A 8 45.95 -68.84 5.28
N GLY A 9 44.96 -68.11 4.76
CA GLY A 9 44.68 -66.76 5.23
C GLY A 9 43.79 -66.77 6.46
N PRO A 10 43.87 -65.71 7.31
CA PRO A 10 43.07 -65.59 8.56
C PRO A 10 41.60 -65.16 8.28
N ASP A 11 40.73 -65.62 9.17
CA ASP A 11 39.29 -65.40 9.16
C ASP A 11 38.89 -63.91 9.11
N PRO A 12 37.77 -63.55 8.48
CA PRO A 12 37.27 -62.18 8.45
C PRO A 12 36.61 -61.81 9.77
N VAL A 13 37.25 -60.88 10.45
CA VAL A 13 36.72 -60.20 11.67
C VAL A 13 35.42 -59.46 11.33
N GLY A 14 34.47 -59.65 12.22
CA GLY A 14 33.07 -59.25 12.14
C GLY A 14 32.78 -57.88 11.54
N GLY A 15 31.87 -57.90 10.59
CA GLY A 15 31.21 -56.72 10.03
C GLY A 15 30.38 -55.97 11.08
N SER A 16 30.92 -54.86 11.54
CA SER A 16 30.09 -53.87 12.28
C SER A 16 29.09 -53.26 11.33
N SER A 17 27.84 -53.64 11.47
CA SER A 17 26.68 -52.99 10.86
C SER A 17 26.74 -51.50 11.10
N PRO A 18 26.56 -50.62 10.10
CA PRO A 18 26.49 -49.18 10.37
C PRO A 18 25.31 -48.91 11.28
N ARG A 19 25.60 -48.45 12.49
CA ARG A 19 24.59 -47.93 13.43
C ARG A 19 23.79 -46.85 12.69
N LYS A 20 22.56 -47.16 12.32
CA LYS A 20 21.56 -46.12 11.95
C LYS A 20 21.50 -45.18 13.14
N CYS A 21 22.14 -44.01 13.01
CA CYS A 21 21.86 -42.90 13.86
C CYS A 21 20.34 -42.63 13.70
N ASN A 22 19.56 -43.06 14.70
CA ASN A 22 18.24 -42.51 14.91
C ASN A 22 18.44 -41.02 15.24
N ARG A 23 18.55 -40.18 14.23
CA ARG A 23 18.24 -38.76 14.38
C ARG A 23 16.78 -38.77 14.81
N ILE A 24 16.57 -38.64 16.10
CA ILE A 24 15.31 -38.16 16.65
C ILE A 24 15.20 -36.77 16.04
N ASP A 25 14.46 -36.66 14.95
CA ASP A 25 14.07 -35.38 14.36
C ASP A 25 13.19 -34.70 15.40
N ASN A 26 13.83 -34.00 16.34
CA ASN A 26 13.18 -33.08 17.28
C ASN A 26 12.72 -31.82 16.53
N ASP A 27 12.02 -31.98 15.41
CA ASP A 27 11.37 -30.86 14.75
C ASP A 27 10.12 -30.45 15.57
N ARG A 28 10.40 -29.81 16.68
CA ARG A 28 9.39 -29.32 17.63
C ARG A 28 8.49 -28.24 16.99
N ILE A 29 9.00 -27.51 16.01
CA ILE A 29 8.24 -26.45 15.35
C ILE A 29 7.19 -27.06 14.43
N SER A 30 7.54 -28.04 13.60
CA SER A 30 6.58 -28.71 12.73
C SER A 30 5.55 -29.56 13.50
N SER A 31 5.75 -29.83 14.79
CA SER A 31 4.77 -30.55 15.63
C SER A 31 3.70 -29.60 16.21
N LEU A 32 3.84 -28.28 16.09
CA LEU A 32 2.87 -27.31 16.59
C LEU A 32 1.52 -27.43 15.84
N PRO A 33 0.38 -27.10 16.48
CA PRO A 33 -0.92 -26.97 15.81
C PRO A 33 -0.86 -25.96 14.65
N ASP A 34 -1.73 -26.16 13.64
CA ASP A 34 -1.77 -25.29 12.43
C ASP A 34 -2.04 -23.83 12.78
N ASP A 35 -2.89 -23.55 13.76
CA ASP A 35 -3.19 -22.19 14.21
C ASP A 35 -1.94 -21.48 14.71
N ILE A 36 -1.07 -22.17 15.42
CA ILE A 36 0.21 -21.62 15.90
C ILE A 36 1.17 -21.39 14.73
N LEU A 37 1.23 -22.33 13.78
CA LEU A 37 2.05 -22.16 12.58
C LEU A 37 1.57 -21.00 11.71
N HIS A 38 0.25 -20.85 11.54
CA HIS A 38 -0.34 -19.70 10.84
C HIS A 38 -0.01 -18.38 11.56
N HIS A 39 -0.06 -18.38 12.90
CA HIS A 39 0.32 -17.22 13.70
C HIS A 39 1.79 -16.87 13.52
N ILE A 40 2.70 -17.84 13.59
CA ILE A 40 4.13 -17.62 13.34
C ILE A 40 4.37 -17.03 11.95
N ILE A 41 3.74 -17.60 10.91
CA ILE A 41 3.88 -17.12 9.53
C ILE A 41 3.35 -15.71 9.36
N SER A 42 2.33 -15.31 10.12
CA SER A 42 1.75 -13.97 10.01
C SER A 42 2.73 -12.83 10.37
N PHE A 43 3.79 -13.12 11.11
CA PHE A 43 4.88 -12.17 11.41
C PHE A 43 5.94 -12.06 10.32
N LEU A 44 5.94 -12.96 9.36
CA LEU A 44 6.92 -12.99 8.28
C LEU A 44 6.46 -12.17 7.09
N SER A 45 7.43 -11.61 6.36
CA SER A 45 7.14 -11.12 5.02
C SER A 45 6.74 -12.27 4.09
N LEU A 46 5.99 -11.98 3.03
CA LEU A 46 5.59 -13.00 2.05
C LEU A 46 6.81 -13.79 1.50
N ARG A 47 7.93 -13.11 1.29
CA ARG A 47 9.18 -13.74 0.84
C ARG A 47 9.74 -14.73 1.85
N GLU A 48 9.79 -14.34 3.11
CA GLU A 48 10.27 -15.20 4.20
C GLU A 48 9.34 -16.39 4.37
N ALA A 49 8.03 -16.16 4.39
CA ALA A 49 7.02 -17.21 4.47
C ALA A 49 7.12 -18.23 3.33
N VAL A 50 7.34 -17.78 2.09
CA VAL A 50 7.61 -18.69 0.96
C VAL A 50 8.92 -19.44 1.17
N SER A 51 9.95 -18.82 1.77
CA SER A 51 11.23 -19.48 2.04
C SER A 51 11.11 -20.58 3.10
N THR A 52 10.16 -20.50 4.04
CA THR A 52 9.94 -21.56 5.03
C THR A 52 9.42 -22.86 4.41
N SER A 53 8.92 -22.83 3.17
CA SER A 53 8.41 -24.02 2.46
C SER A 53 9.44 -25.13 2.28
N VAL A 54 10.74 -24.85 2.44
CA VAL A 54 11.82 -25.83 2.38
C VAL A 54 12.05 -26.58 3.69
N LEU A 55 11.48 -26.11 4.80
CA LEU A 55 11.72 -26.66 6.15
C LEU A 55 11.11 -28.06 6.31
N SER A 56 9.86 -28.24 5.89
CA SER A 56 9.20 -29.54 5.91
C SER A 56 7.99 -29.57 4.98
N HIS A 57 7.42 -30.77 4.76
CA HIS A 57 6.18 -30.94 4.00
C HIS A 57 5.01 -30.12 4.56
N ARG A 58 4.94 -29.96 5.89
CA ARG A 58 3.89 -29.21 6.56
C ARG A 58 4.02 -27.71 6.29
N TRP A 59 5.24 -27.16 6.25
CA TRP A 59 5.50 -25.76 5.96
C TRP A 59 5.30 -25.40 4.47
N LYS A 60 5.28 -26.39 3.59
CA LYS A 60 5.29 -26.20 2.14
C LYS A 60 4.18 -25.28 1.62
N ASN A 61 3.00 -25.30 2.24
CA ASN A 61 1.84 -24.55 1.79
C ASN A 61 1.36 -23.50 2.82
N MET A 62 2.06 -23.34 3.95
CA MET A 62 1.61 -22.42 5.01
C MET A 62 1.53 -20.96 4.54
N TYR A 63 2.42 -20.52 3.64
CA TYR A 63 2.36 -19.19 3.05
C TYR A 63 1.03 -18.92 2.31
N ALA A 64 0.32 -19.95 1.84
CA ALA A 64 -0.94 -19.80 1.15
C ALA A 64 -2.11 -19.39 2.07
N TYR A 65 -1.93 -19.43 3.37
CA TYR A 65 -2.91 -19.00 4.38
C TYR A 65 -2.65 -17.60 4.93
N MET A 66 -1.62 -16.90 4.45
CA MET A 66 -1.29 -15.56 4.93
C MET A 66 -2.43 -14.57 4.68
N SER A 67 -2.81 -13.82 5.72
CA SER A 67 -3.82 -12.77 5.62
C SER A 67 -3.22 -11.40 5.23
N ASN A 68 -1.92 -11.20 5.39
CA ASN A 68 -1.23 -9.97 5.03
C ASN A 68 -0.37 -10.21 3.79
N LEU A 69 -0.82 -9.70 2.65
CA LEU A 69 -0.17 -9.92 1.36
C LEU A 69 0.50 -8.63 0.89
N GLU A 70 1.83 -8.61 0.88
CA GLU A 70 2.62 -7.49 0.38
C GLU A 70 3.45 -7.90 -0.83
N PHE A 71 3.12 -7.33 -2.00
CA PHE A 71 3.82 -7.49 -3.27
C PHE A 71 4.58 -6.22 -3.62
N ASP A 72 5.64 -5.92 -2.87
CA ASP A 72 6.48 -4.74 -3.10
C ASP A 72 7.68 -5.11 -4.00
N TRP A 73 7.50 -4.84 -5.30
CA TRP A 73 8.54 -5.11 -6.29
C TRP A 73 9.78 -4.25 -6.09
N CYS A 74 9.61 -3.04 -5.59
CA CYS A 74 10.72 -2.11 -5.37
C CYS A 74 11.62 -2.58 -4.24
N LYS A 75 11.04 -3.05 -3.12
CA LYS A 75 11.80 -3.68 -2.02
C LYS A 75 12.49 -4.97 -2.48
N MET A 76 11.80 -5.80 -3.26
CA MET A 76 12.38 -7.04 -3.80
C MET A 76 13.58 -6.76 -4.70
N LEU A 77 13.53 -5.73 -5.54
CA LEU A 77 14.63 -5.32 -6.41
C LEU A 77 15.77 -4.68 -5.63
N ALA A 78 15.47 -3.84 -4.64
CA ALA A 78 16.49 -3.21 -3.80
C ALA A 78 17.34 -4.25 -3.09
N ALA A 79 16.72 -5.28 -2.52
CA ALA A 79 17.42 -6.40 -1.88
C ALA A 79 18.35 -7.17 -2.84
N LYS A 80 17.89 -7.43 -4.09
CA LYS A 80 18.73 -8.08 -5.12
C LYS A 80 19.91 -7.20 -5.56
N ARG A 81 19.73 -5.88 -5.59
CA ARG A 81 20.78 -4.93 -5.97
C ARG A 81 21.83 -4.76 -4.88
N ALA A 82 21.41 -4.65 -3.62
CA ALA A 82 22.34 -4.63 -2.49
C ALA A 82 23.26 -5.87 -2.49
N ALA A 83 22.70 -7.04 -2.80
CA ALA A 83 23.46 -8.28 -2.93
C ALA A 83 24.43 -8.27 -4.14
N ARG A 84 24.17 -7.49 -5.19
CA ARG A 84 25.01 -7.44 -6.41
C ARG A 84 25.87 -6.20 -6.51
N ARG A 85 25.89 -5.30 -5.52
CA ARG A 85 26.62 -4.01 -5.50
C ARG A 85 26.41 -3.14 -6.75
N VAL A 86 25.24 -3.22 -7.38
CA VAL A 86 24.91 -2.44 -8.59
C VAL A 86 24.26 -1.12 -8.19
N SER A 87 24.97 -0.04 -8.33
CA SER A 87 24.45 1.33 -8.22
C SER A 87 23.80 1.74 -9.54
N ASN A 88 22.47 1.64 -9.65
CA ASN A 88 21.75 2.18 -10.81
C ASN A 88 20.65 3.14 -10.33
N PRO A 89 20.68 4.43 -10.71
CA PRO A 89 19.74 5.45 -10.26
C PRO A 89 18.30 5.25 -10.78
N ASN A 90 18.08 4.52 -11.87
CA ASN A 90 16.76 4.41 -12.51
C ASN A 90 15.94 3.21 -12.03
N ARG A 91 15.38 3.30 -10.82
CA ARG A 91 14.48 2.27 -10.26
C ARG A 91 13.27 1.97 -11.16
N GLY A 92 12.64 3.02 -11.70
CA GLY A 92 11.43 2.91 -12.50
C GLY A 92 11.64 2.19 -13.84
N VAL A 93 12.78 2.40 -14.51
CA VAL A 93 13.10 1.72 -15.79
C VAL A 93 13.27 0.22 -15.59
N TYR A 94 13.95 -0.19 -14.53
CA TYR A 94 14.15 -1.62 -14.25
C TYR A 94 12.86 -2.30 -13.79
N CYS A 95 12.03 -1.62 -13.04
CA CYS A 95 10.72 -2.10 -12.63
C CYS A 95 9.85 -2.37 -13.88
N ARG A 96 9.78 -1.44 -14.82
CA ARG A 96 8.97 -1.57 -16.05
C ARG A 96 9.37 -2.76 -16.91
N LYS A 97 10.67 -3.07 -17.01
CA LYS A 97 11.16 -4.22 -17.80
C LYS A 97 10.72 -5.57 -17.22
N ASN A 98 10.53 -5.67 -15.92
CA ASN A 98 10.27 -6.92 -15.21
C ASN A 98 8.85 -7.05 -14.65
N VAL A 99 7.99 -6.09 -14.91
CA VAL A 99 6.63 -6.02 -14.35
C VAL A 99 5.78 -7.26 -14.70
N ARG A 100 5.93 -7.80 -15.91
CA ARG A 100 5.21 -9.00 -16.35
C ARG A 100 5.45 -10.20 -15.43
N PHE A 101 6.68 -10.37 -14.94
CA PHE A 101 6.99 -11.45 -14.00
C PHE A 101 6.26 -11.29 -12.68
N LEU A 102 6.12 -10.05 -12.20
CA LEU A 102 5.38 -9.78 -10.98
C LEU A 102 3.90 -10.11 -11.16
N VAL A 103 3.29 -9.64 -12.26
CA VAL A 103 1.89 -9.92 -12.57
C VAL A 103 1.62 -11.41 -12.53
N ILE A 104 2.40 -12.22 -13.28
CA ILE A 104 2.27 -13.68 -13.29
C ILE A 104 2.43 -14.29 -11.87
N ARG A 105 3.30 -13.73 -11.05
CA ARG A 105 3.52 -14.23 -9.68
C ARG A 105 2.34 -13.92 -8.76
N ILE A 106 1.78 -12.71 -8.85
CA ILE A 106 0.61 -12.34 -8.07
C ILE A 106 -0.58 -13.20 -8.48
N ASP A 107 -0.83 -13.35 -9.79
CA ASP A 107 -1.91 -14.20 -10.32
C ASP A 107 -1.80 -15.62 -9.77
N ARG A 108 -0.62 -16.24 -9.90
CA ARG A 108 -0.37 -17.59 -9.41
C ARG A 108 -0.49 -17.72 -7.89
N PHE A 109 -0.09 -16.68 -7.16
CA PHE A 109 -0.22 -16.68 -5.71
C PHE A 109 -1.69 -16.62 -5.30
N LEU A 110 -2.44 -15.67 -5.84
CA LEU A 110 -3.86 -15.48 -5.51
C LEU A 110 -4.71 -16.69 -5.92
N THR A 111 -4.42 -17.33 -7.07
CA THR A 111 -5.08 -18.58 -7.48
C THR A 111 -4.83 -19.72 -6.49
N ARG A 112 -3.69 -19.75 -5.82
CA ARG A 112 -3.32 -20.78 -4.83
C ARG A 112 -3.56 -20.38 -3.39
N HIS A 113 -4.08 -19.18 -3.15
CA HIS A 113 -4.31 -18.69 -1.81
C HIS A 113 -5.48 -19.41 -1.14
N LEU A 114 -5.19 -20.19 -0.11
CA LEU A 114 -6.12 -21.05 0.61
C LEU A 114 -6.78 -20.37 1.81
N GLY A 115 -6.22 -19.26 2.30
CA GLY A 115 -6.78 -18.51 3.42
C GLY A 115 -8.20 -18.00 3.12
N SER A 116 -9.08 -18.09 4.10
CA SER A 116 -10.46 -17.61 4.01
C SER A 116 -10.54 -16.07 4.01
N ARG A 117 -9.48 -15.41 4.51
CA ARG A 117 -9.44 -13.94 4.68
C ARG A 117 -8.11 -13.36 4.18
N ILE A 118 -8.21 -12.18 3.58
CA ILE A 118 -7.08 -11.28 3.33
C ILE A 118 -7.34 -10.00 4.14
N ALA A 119 -6.58 -9.76 5.20
CA ALA A 119 -6.74 -8.56 6.03
C ALA A 119 -6.05 -7.34 5.39
N SER A 120 -4.87 -7.53 4.81
CA SER A 120 -4.12 -6.47 4.14
C SER A 120 -3.65 -6.93 2.76
N PHE A 121 -3.88 -6.10 1.75
CA PHE A 121 -3.43 -6.34 0.38
C PHE A 121 -2.68 -5.12 -0.14
N LYS A 122 -1.38 -5.30 -0.36
CA LYS A 122 -0.49 -4.25 -0.82
C LYS A 122 0.24 -4.63 -2.09
N VAL A 123 0.16 -3.76 -3.09
CA VAL A 123 0.93 -3.87 -4.34
C VAL A 123 1.70 -2.58 -4.58
N CYS A 124 3.02 -2.68 -4.75
CA CYS A 124 3.88 -1.56 -5.12
C CYS A 124 4.70 -1.94 -6.36
N CYS A 125 4.30 -1.41 -7.52
CA CYS A 125 4.94 -1.71 -8.80
C CYS A 125 4.49 -0.76 -9.91
N CYS A 126 5.36 -0.47 -10.88
CA CYS A 126 5.04 0.37 -12.05
C CYS A 126 4.07 -0.32 -13.02
N LEU A 127 2.82 -0.50 -12.59
CA LEU A 127 1.74 -1.05 -13.41
C LEU A 127 1.03 0.07 -14.17
N LYS A 128 0.52 -0.27 -15.36
CA LYS A 128 -0.23 0.63 -16.23
C LYS A 128 -1.57 -0.01 -16.62
N ASP A 129 -2.38 0.75 -17.36
CA ASP A 129 -3.70 0.37 -17.87
C ASP A 129 -3.75 -1.00 -18.58
N LYS A 130 -2.69 -1.38 -19.31
CA LYS A 130 -2.60 -2.69 -19.96
C LYS A 130 -2.69 -3.89 -19.01
N TYR A 131 -2.52 -3.69 -17.71
CA TYR A 131 -2.70 -4.69 -16.66
C TYR A 131 -3.98 -4.48 -15.86
N ALA A 132 -4.91 -3.62 -16.34
CA ALA A 132 -6.14 -3.28 -15.62
C ALA A 132 -6.97 -4.51 -15.26
N LEU A 133 -7.08 -5.49 -16.15
CA LEU A 133 -7.82 -6.73 -15.88
C LEU A 133 -7.21 -7.51 -14.70
N ASN A 134 -5.89 -7.70 -14.70
CA ASN A 134 -5.20 -8.39 -13.60
C ASN A 134 -5.40 -7.63 -12.28
N ILE A 135 -5.22 -6.30 -12.28
CA ILE A 135 -5.37 -5.48 -11.07
C ILE A 135 -6.81 -5.55 -10.56
N ASN A 136 -7.80 -5.50 -11.46
CA ASN A 136 -9.22 -5.63 -11.10
C ASN A 136 -9.53 -6.98 -10.43
N ASP A 137 -8.99 -8.08 -10.99
CA ASP A 137 -9.15 -9.42 -10.45
C ASP A 137 -8.50 -9.55 -9.06
N TRP A 138 -7.36 -8.92 -8.83
CA TRP A 138 -6.70 -8.90 -7.52
C TRP A 138 -7.52 -8.13 -6.48
N ILE A 139 -8.04 -6.95 -6.86
CA ILE A 139 -8.89 -6.14 -5.99
C ILE A 139 -10.17 -6.92 -5.65
N ASP A 140 -10.83 -7.49 -6.65
CA ASP A 140 -12.06 -8.27 -6.44
C ASP A 140 -11.80 -9.49 -5.55
N CYS A 141 -10.69 -10.19 -5.74
CA CYS A 141 -10.27 -11.28 -4.87
C CYS A 141 -10.07 -10.81 -3.41
N ALA A 142 -9.35 -9.70 -3.21
CA ALA A 142 -9.10 -9.13 -1.89
C ALA A 142 -10.40 -8.67 -1.21
N VAL A 143 -11.29 -8.00 -1.95
CA VAL A 143 -12.60 -7.54 -1.46
C VAL A 143 -13.49 -8.72 -1.08
N ARG A 144 -13.59 -9.75 -1.92
CA ARG A 144 -14.36 -10.97 -1.60
C ARG A 144 -13.83 -11.70 -0.36
N LYS A 145 -12.52 -11.63 -0.11
CA LYS A 145 -11.89 -12.21 1.09
C LYS A 145 -11.85 -11.24 2.29
N GLY A 146 -12.62 -10.15 2.23
CA GLY A 146 -12.86 -9.24 3.35
C GLY A 146 -11.66 -8.39 3.74
N VAL A 147 -10.98 -7.81 2.74
CA VAL A 147 -9.83 -6.92 2.97
C VAL A 147 -10.22 -5.70 3.82
N GLU A 148 -9.36 -5.36 4.76
CA GLU A 148 -9.48 -4.18 5.61
C GLU A 148 -8.56 -3.04 5.16
N ASN A 149 -7.37 -3.39 4.69
CA ASN A 149 -6.36 -2.44 4.24
C ASN A 149 -5.96 -2.73 2.79
N LEU A 150 -6.27 -1.80 1.89
CA LEU A 150 -5.93 -1.86 0.46
C LEU A 150 -4.92 -0.75 0.14
N ASP A 151 -3.68 -1.12 -0.21
CA ASP A 151 -2.60 -0.19 -0.55
C ASP A 151 -2.07 -0.51 -1.96
N LEU A 152 -2.34 0.37 -2.92
CA LEU A 152 -2.00 0.19 -4.32
C LEU A 152 -1.14 1.37 -4.80
N ALA A 153 0.14 1.10 -5.07
CA ALA A 153 1.09 2.07 -5.59
C ALA A 153 1.59 1.64 -6.97
N PHE A 154 1.19 2.37 -8.00
CA PHE A 154 1.51 2.04 -9.39
C PHE A 154 2.76 2.75 -9.92
N THR A 155 3.58 3.27 -9.02
CA THR A 155 4.90 3.83 -9.31
C THR A 155 5.91 3.40 -8.25
N CYS A 156 7.18 3.34 -8.68
CA CYS A 156 8.30 3.01 -7.81
C CYS A 156 9.19 4.23 -7.50
N ASP A 157 8.92 5.35 -8.12
CA ASP A 157 9.69 6.59 -7.98
C ASP A 157 8.86 7.64 -7.23
N ASP A 158 9.50 8.49 -6.43
CA ASP A 158 8.89 9.72 -5.93
C ASP A 158 8.79 10.69 -7.10
N ILE A 159 7.63 10.69 -7.76
CA ILE A 159 7.42 11.47 -8.96
C ILE A 159 6.78 12.81 -8.59
N SER A 160 7.58 13.71 -8.08
CA SER A 160 7.16 15.11 -7.93
C SER A 160 7.20 15.92 -9.25
N GLU A 161 7.71 15.36 -10.35
CA GLU A 161 8.07 16.12 -11.55
C GLU A 161 7.42 15.64 -12.85
N ARG A 162 6.47 14.70 -12.86
CA ARG A 162 5.89 14.22 -14.11
C ARG A 162 4.62 14.95 -14.48
N MET A 163 4.74 15.89 -15.41
CA MET A 163 3.62 16.65 -15.99
C MET A 163 2.90 15.93 -17.16
N ASP A 164 3.26 14.70 -17.52
CA ASP A 164 2.76 14.03 -18.72
C ASP A 164 1.47 13.22 -18.50
N TRP A 165 0.56 13.74 -17.69
CA TRP A 165 -0.81 13.28 -17.61
C TRP A 165 -1.61 13.76 -18.86
N PRO A 166 -2.46 12.99 -19.47
CA PRO A 166 -2.90 11.59 -19.33
C PRO A 166 -2.25 10.61 -20.32
N SER A 167 -1.24 11.03 -21.10
CA SER A 167 -0.65 10.25 -22.21
C SER A 167 0.07 8.97 -21.78
N MET A 168 0.25 8.75 -20.47
CA MET A 168 1.10 7.67 -19.94
C MET A 168 0.38 6.32 -19.68
N GLY A 169 -0.92 6.17 -19.98
CA GLY A 169 -1.66 4.92 -19.75
C GLY A 169 -1.71 4.55 -18.25
N TYR A 170 -2.18 5.47 -17.43
CA TYR A 170 -2.40 5.23 -16.01
C TYR A 170 -3.61 4.31 -15.79
N TYR A 171 -3.52 3.46 -14.80
CA TYR A 171 -4.62 2.60 -14.39
C TYR A 171 -5.74 3.43 -13.76
N GLU A 172 -6.98 3.20 -14.18
CA GLU A 172 -8.17 3.78 -13.57
C GLU A 172 -8.71 2.84 -12.50
N PHE A 173 -8.77 3.34 -11.25
CA PHE A 173 -9.25 2.56 -10.12
C PHE A 173 -10.77 2.32 -10.24
N PRO A 174 -11.22 1.05 -10.27
CA PRO A 174 -12.62 0.72 -10.49
C PRO A 174 -13.43 0.80 -9.18
N THR A 175 -13.94 1.96 -8.83
CA THR A 175 -14.77 2.17 -7.65
C THR A 175 -15.95 1.20 -7.58
N ARG A 176 -16.45 0.74 -8.73
CA ARG A 176 -17.52 -0.26 -8.83
C ARG A 176 -17.22 -1.60 -8.16
N LEU A 177 -15.96 -1.94 -7.95
CA LEU A 177 -15.59 -3.18 -7.22
C LEU A 177 -15.81 -3.06 -5.70
N LEU A 178 -15.95 -1.83 -5.19
CA LEU A 178 -16.19 -1.54 -3.78
C LEU A 178 -17.69 -1.44 -3.48
N VAL A 179 -18.49 -2.34 -4.03
CA VAL A 179 -19.95 -2.34 -3.84
C VAL A 179 -20.30 -2.62 -2.39
N GLU A 180 -21.38 -1.98 -1.90
CA GLU A 180 -21.93 -2.24 -0.57
C GLU A 180 -22.13 -3.73 -0.28
N GLY A 181 -21.79 -4.13 0.94
CA GLY A 181 -21.83 -5.52 1.39
C GLY A 181 -20.53 -6.29 1.13
N LYS A 182 -19.93 -6.21 -0.05
CA LYS A 182 -18.65 -6.90 -0.35
C LYS A 182 -17.47 -6.22 0.32
N ALA A 183 -17.40 -4.88 0.29
CA ALA A 183 -16.33 -4.08 0.88
C ALA A 183 -16.63 -3.64 2.33
N SER A 184 -17.57 -4.26 3.02
CA SER A 184 -18.03 -3.85 4.36
C SER A 184 -16.94 -3.81 5.44
N ARG A 185 -15.85 -4.54 5.24
CA ARG A 185 -14.70 -4.56 6.16
C ARG A 185 -13.61 -3.56 5.81
N LEU A 186 -13.66 -2.95 4.63
CA LEU A 186 -12.64 -2.03 4.15
C LEU A 186 -12.61 -0.77 5.02
N ARG A 187 -11.47 -0.49 5.62
CA ARG A 187 -11.23 0.63 6.54
C ARG A 187 -10.18 1.60 6.04
N HIS A 188 -9.22 1.08 5.30
CA HIS A 188 -8.10 1.87 4.79
C HIS A 188 -7.93 1.64 3.30
N ILE A 189 -7.90 2.75 2.54
CA ILE A 189 -7.47 2.76 1.13
C ILE A 189 -6.31 3.74 0.97
N SER A 190 -5.25 3.27 0.34
CA SER A 190 -4.13 4.08 -0.13
C SER A 190 -3.95 3.83 -1.63
N LEU A 191 -4.09 4.89 -2.44
CA LEU A 191 -3.91 4.85 -3.89
C LEU A 191 -2.79 5.79 -4.29
N ARG A 192 -1.88 5.31 -5.15
CA ARG A 192 -0.79 6.13 -5.67
C ARG A 192 -0.62 5.95 -7.17
N SER A 193 -0.49 7.08 -7.89
CA SER A 193 -0.21 7.15 -9.33
C SER A 193 -1.23 6.39 -10.18
N CYS A 194 -2.50 6.72 -9.99
CA CYS A 194 -3.62 6.18 -10.76
C CYS A 194 -4.65 7.26 -11.06
N MET A 195 -5.62 6.93 -11.90
CA MET A 195 -6.82 7.74 -12.12
C MET A 195 -7.94 7.27 -11.18
N LEU A 196 -8.78 8.20 -10.74
CA LEU A 196 -9.93 7.94 -9.91
C LEU A 196 -11.14 8.70 -10.46
N GLY A 197 -12.18 7.97 -10.85
CA GLY A 197 -13.46 8.56 -11.23
C GLY A 197 -14.13 9.25 -10.05
N LEU A 198 -14.88 10.32 -10.30
CA LEU A 198 -15.56 11.12 -9.26
C LEU A 198 -16.94 10.54 -8.87
N ASP A 199 -17.28 9.36 -9.36
CA ASP A 199 -18.56 8.64 -9.16
C ASP A 199 -18.54 7.67 -7.95
N PHE A 200 -17.69 7.95 -6.96
CA PHE A 200 -17.54 7.06 -5.80
C PHE A 200 -18.50 7.36 -4.64
N GLN A 201 -19.60 8.08 -4.90
CA GLN A 201 -20.64 8.30 -3.91
C GLN A 201 -21.11 6.97 -3.31
N ASP A 202 -21.24 6.93 -1.99
CA ASP A 202 -21.70 5.78 -1.18
C ASP A 202 -20.79 4.54 -1.16
N ARG A 203 -19.71 4.53 -1.93
CA ARG A 203 -18.80 3.37 -2.01
C ARG A 203 -17.73 3.36 -0.91
N PHE A 204 -17.46 4.50 -0.32
CA PHE A 204 -16.45 4.68 0.73
C PHE A 204 -17.06 4.90 2.13
N SER A 205 -18.33 4.54 2.33
CA SER A 205 -19.05 4.76 3.58
C SER A 205 -18.42 4.07 4.81
N THR A 206 -17.64 3.01 4.60
CA THR A 206 -17.00 2.25 5.69
C THR A 206 -15.57 2.69 5.98
N LEU A 207 -14.98 3.56 5.14
CA LEU A 207 -13.58 3.96 5.29
C LEU A 207 -13.37 4.82 6.53
N SER A 208 -12.29 4.54 7.24
CA SER A 208 -11.73 5.40 8.29
C SER A 208 -10.52 6.20 7.80
N THR A 209 -9.80 5.70 6.80
CA THR A 209 -8.60 6.34 6.26
C THR A 209 -8.58 6.28 4.74
N LEU A 210 -8.39 7.44 4.11
CA LEU A 210 -8.22 7.56 2.66
C LEU A 210 -6.95 8.36 2.36
N VAL A 211 -6.01 7.73 1.65
CA VAL A 211 -4.75 8.32 1.23
C VAL A 211 -4.66 8.29 -0.28
N LEU A 212 -4.60 9.47 -0.90
CA LEU A 212 -4.50 9.65 -2.34
C LEU A 212 -3.23 10.43 -2.66
N CYS A 213 -2.28 9.78 -3.30
CA CYS A 213 -1.00 10.36 -3.67
C CYS A 213 -0.81 10.29 -5.18
N ASP A 214 -0.53 11.42 -5.83
CA ASP A 214 -0.32 11.45 -7.28
C ASP A 214 -1.52 10.82 -8.04
N VAL A 215 -2.73 11.20 -7.62
CA VAL A 215 -3.99 10.70 -8.19
C VAL A 215 -4.58 11.77 -9.10
N HIS A 216 -5.00 11.36 -10.31
CA HIS A 216 -5.74 12.19 -11.24
C HIS A 216 -7.23 11.91 -11.12
N PHE A 217 -8.00 12.89 -10.68
CA PHE A 217 -9.45 12.82 -10.65
C PHE A 217 -10.02 13.05 -12.04
N VAL A 218 -10.86 12.11 -12.51
CA VAL A 218 -11.44 12.12 -13.86
C VAL A 218 -12.95 12.27 -13.76
N GLY A 219 -13.51 13.15 -14.57
CA GLY A 219 -14.94 13.43 -14.62
C GLY A 219 -15.29 14.85 -14.20
N GLN A 220 -16.58 15.14 -14.04
CA GLN A 220 -17.02 16.47 -13.56
C GLN A 220 -16.72 16.60 -12.06
N ALA A 221 -15.97 17.64 -11.73
CA ALA A 221 -15.62 17.93 -10.34
C ALA A 221 -16.88 18.16 -9.50
N ASN A 222 -17.20 17.25 -8.60
CA ASN A 222 -18.24 17.43 -7.60
C ASN A 222 -17.57 17.93 -6.31
N PRO A 223 -17.82 19.18 -5.88
CA PRO A 223 -17.24 19.69 -4.62
C PRO A 223 -17.54 18.83 -3.40
N LEU A 224 -18.67 18.10 -3.42
CA LEU A 224 -19.15 17.27 -2.32
C LEU A 224 -18.70 15.81 -2.38
N MET A 225 -17.72 15.47 -3.21
CA MET A 225 -17.31 14.09 -3.47
C MET A 225 -16.90 13.29 -2.22
N PHE A 226 -16.38 13.96 -1.18
CA PHE A 226 -15.99 13.31 0.07
C PHE A 226 -17.11 13.23 1.10
N CYS A 227 -18.27 13.87 0.89
CA CYS A 227 -19.35 13.93 1.89
C CYS A 227 -19.99 12.58 2.18
N SER A 228 -19.91 11.63 1.26
CA SER A 228 -20.39 10.25 1.46
C SER A 228 -19.47 9.38 2.32
N CYS A 229 -18.25 9.84 2.60
CA CYS A 229 -17.27 9.12 3.43
C CYS A 229 -17.57 9.31 4.93
N LEU A 230 -18.77 8.99 5.39
CA LEU A 230 -19.30 9.36 6.69
C LEU A 230 -18.47 8.93 7.91
N LYS A 231 -17.67 7.84 7.79
CA LYS A 231 -16.83 7.32 8.89
C LYS A 231 -15.36 7.73 8.79
N LEU A 232 -15.04 8.60 7.83
CA LEU A 232 -13.66 8.98 7.54
C LEU A 232 -13.07 9.80 8.71
N GLN A 233 -11.95 9.33 9.24
CA GLN A 233 -11.20 9.98 10.31
C GLN A 233 -9.93 10.67 9.79
N SER A 234 -9.36 10.17 8.71
CA SER A 234 -8.14 10.73 8.11
C SER A 234 -8.25 10.78 6.60
N LEU A 235 -8.03 11.97 6.03
CA LEU A 235 -7.95 12.21 4.58
C LEU A 235 -6.60 12.82 4.24
N THR A 236 -5.88 12.21 3.31
CA THR A 236 -4.63 12.73 2.76
C THR A 236 -4.73 12.84 1.25
N LEU A 237 -4.51 14.05 0.74
CA LEU A 237 -4.40 14.37 -0.68
C LEU A 237 -3.00 14.93 -0.94
N GLN A 238 -2.18 14.21 -1.67
CA GLN A 238 -0.81 14.63 -1.98
C GLN A 238 -0.57 14.59 -3.47
N SER A 239 -0.10 15.71 -4.05
CA SER A 239 0.23 15.82 -5.48
C SER A 239 -0.92 15.37 -6.41
N CYS A 240 -2.17 15.59 -6.00
CA CYS A 240 -3.35 15.23 -6.76
C CYS A 240 -3.68 16.28 -7.83
N PHE A 241 -4.37 15.86 -8.89
CA PHE A 241 -4.76 16.67 -10.05
C PHE A 241 -6.26 16.57 -10.30
N GLY A 242 -6.83 17.56 -10.99
CA GLY A 242 -8.24 17.53 -11.40
C GLY A 242 -9.22 17.93 -10.30
N LEU A 243 -8.75 18.44 -9.16
CA LEU A 243 -9.54 19.04 -8.10
C LEU A 243 -9.36 20.56 -8.13
N GLU A 244 -10.38 21.31 -8.54
CA GLU A 244 -10.33 22.78 -8.44
C GLU A 244 -10.84 23.30 -7.10
N ARG A 245 -11.92 22.72 -6.60
CA ARG A 245 -12.52 23.05 -5.32
C ARG A 245 -13.15 21.80 -4.72
N PHE A 246 -13.11 21.67 -3.40
CA PHE A 246 -13.87 20.66 -2.70
C PHE A 246 -14.33 21.16 -1.33
N SER A 247 -15.45 20.62 -0.89
CA SER A 247 -16.04 20.87 0.41
C SER A 247 -16.00 19.59 1.23
N ILE A 248 -15.65 19.70 2.49
CA ILE A 248 -15.68 18.62 3.46
C ILE A 248 -16.75 18.92 4.48
N SER A 249 -17.74 18.03 4.59
CA SER A 249 -18.75 18.02 5.62
C SER A 249 -18.77 16.63 6.28
N LEU A 250 -17.84 16.42 7.24
CA LEU A 250 -17.55 15.11 7.82
C LEU A 250 -17.40 15.21 9.34
N ASP A 251 -18.34 14.64 10.07
CA ASP A 251 -18.38 14.74 11.54
C ASP A 251 -17.25 13.96 12.22
N TYR A 252 -16.76 12.86 11.63
CA TYR A 252 -15.73 12.02 12.24
C TYR A 252 -14.30 12.37 11.82
N LEU A 253 -14.12 13.33 10.91
CA LEU A 253 -12.78 13.68 10.40
C LEU A 253 -11.94 14.33 11.50
N LYS A 254 -10.77 13.76 11.78
CA LYS A 254 -9.79 14.20 12.78
C LYS A 254 -8.56 14.84 12.15
N SER A 255 -8.15 14.33 11.00
CA SER A 255 -6.93 14.78 10.31
C SER A 255 -7.19 15.01 8.83
N LEU A 256 -6.80 16.18 8.33
CA LEU A 256 -6.82 16.54 6.92
C LEU A 256 -5.44 17.00 6.49
N VAL A 257 -4.88 16.33 5.48
CA VAL A 257 -3.60 16.67 4.87
C VAL A 257 -3.81 16.95 3.38
N VAL A 258 -3.48 18.16 2.94
CA VAL A 258 -3.53 18.57 1.52
C VAL A 258 -2.16 19.10 1.12
N ARG A 259 -1.44 18.39 0.26
CA ARG A 259 -0.06 18.73 -0.12
C ARG A 259 0.09 18.80 -1.62
N LYS A 260 0.60 19.94 -2.11
CA LYS A 260 1.04 20.11 -3.52
C LYS A 260 0.01 19.67 -4.56
N CYS A 261 -1.29 19.82 -4.28
CA CYS A 261 -2.35 19.51 -5.23
C CYS A 261 -2.39 20.58 -6.32
N ILE A 262 -2.31 20.13 -7.60
CA ILE A 262 -2.20 21.03 -8.75
C ILE A 262 -3.60 21.42 -9.23
N GLY A 263 -3.80 22.72 -9.48
CA GLY A 263 -5.09 23.25 -9.94
C GLY A 263 -6.10 23.52 -8.80
N LEU A 264 -5.77 23.13 -7.57
CA LEU A 264 -6.65 23.39 -6.42
C LEU A 264 -6.71 24.89 -6.12
N ARG A 265 -7.93 25.44 -6.02
CA ARG A 265 -8.20 26.86 -5.80
C ARG A 265 -8.96 27.14 -4.50
N GLY A 266 -9.63 26.13 -3.95
CA GLY A 266 -10.41 26.32 -2.73
C GLY A 266 -10.74 25.07 -1.96
N ILE A 267 -10.81 25.24 -0.63
CA ILE A 267 -11.22 24.21 0.32
C ILE A 267 -12.25 24.84 1.27
N GLU A 268 -13.39 24.17 1.46
CA GLU A 268 -14.37 24.50 2.47
C GLU A 268 -14.43 23.40 3.52
N LEU A 269 -14.29 23.77 4.79
CA LEU A 269 -14.21 22.84 5.91
C LEU A 269 -15.37 23.00 6.88
N SER A 270 -16.16 21.94 7.03
CA SER A 270 -17.17 21.78 8.07
C SER A 270 -16.94 20.41 8.72
N ALA A 271 -16.01 20.33 9.68
CA ALA A 271 -15.59 19.10 10.33
C ALA A 271 -15.41 19.33 11.84
N PRO A 272 -16.48 19.13 12.64
CA PRO A 272 -16.50 19.49 14.06
C PRO A 272 -15.42 18.81 14.90
N ASN A 273 -14.99 17.61 14.51
CA ASN A 273 -13.98 16.83 15.23
C ASN A 273 -12.58 16.94 14.61
N LEU A 274 -12.37 17.84 13.64
CA LEU A 274 -11.06 18.07 13.05
C LEU A 274 -10.10 18.66 14.08
N THR A 275 -8.99 17.99 14.33
CA THR A 275 -7.94 18.41 15.28
C THR A 275 -6.68 18.87 14.57
N THR A 276 -6.37 18.30 13.41
CA THR A 276 -5.13 18.57 12.68
C THR A 276 -5.44 18.91 11.22
N PHE A 277 -4.96 20.05 10.76
CA PHE A 277 -5.05 20.48 9.37
C PHE A 277 -3.68 20.87 8.83
N TYR A 278 -3.25 20.17 7.79
CA TYR A 278 -2.01 20.43 7.07
C TYR A 278 -2.30 20.83 5.63
N CYS A 279 -1.86 22.01 5.20
CA CYS A 279 -2.03 22.48 3.84
C CYS A 279 -0.70 23.03 3.28
N GLU A 280 -0.24 22.46 2.18
CA GLU A 280 0.99 22.88 1.52
C GLU A 280 0.79 22.94 0.00
N GLY A 281 1.11 24.08 -0.62
CA GLY A 281 1.00 24.21 -2.09
C GLY A 281 0.94 25.64 -2.58
N ASN A 282 0.16 25.86 -3.64
CA ASN A 282 -0.13 27.19 -4.16
C ASN A 282 -1.15 27.90 -3.27
N VAL A 283 -1.31 29.22 -3.47
CA VAL A 283 -2.34 30.00 -2.78
C VAL A 283 -3.73 29.45 -3.14
N ILE A 284 -4.47 29.10 -2.12
CA ILE A 284 -5.85 28.63 -2.23
C ILE A 284 -6.75 29.39 -1.25
N LYS A 285 -8.03 29.51 -1.57
CA LYS A 285 -9.03 30.02 -0.63
C LYS A 285 -9.39 28.91 0.36
N ILE A 286 -9.16 29.11 1.63
CA ILE A 286 -9.56 28.21 2.70
C ILE A 286 -10.68 28.89 3.49
N SER A 287 -11.83 28.22 3.63
CA SER A 287 -12.98 28.69 4.40
C SER A 287 -13.28 27.65 5.49
N CYS A 288 -13.15 28.04 6.74
CA CYS A 288 -13.42 27.20 7.91
C CYS A 288 -14.78 27.56 8.50
N ILE A 289 -15.83 26.79 8.17
CA ILE A 289 -17.20 27.10 8.54
C ILE A 289 -17.51 26.58 9.96
N LYS A 290 -17.10 25.32 10.24
CA LYS A 290 -17.41 24.65 11.52
C LYS A 290 -16.28 23.70 11.90
N VAL A 291 -15.23 24.22 12.58
CA VAL A 291 -14.06 23.46 13.02
C VAL A 291 -13.66 23.80 14.46
N PRO A 292 -14.56 23.69 15.45
CA PRO A 292 -14.34 24.18 16.81
C PRO A 292 -13.19 23.46 17.55
N ASN A 293 -12.87 22.22 17.18
CA ASN A 293 -11.85 21.40 17.82
C ASN A 293 -10.48 21.43 17.11
N LEU A 294 -10.31 22.34 16.14
CA LEU A 294 -9.05 22.44 15.40
C LEU A 294 -7.95 23.04 16.29
N VAL A 295 -6.90 22.26 16.53
CA VAL A 295 -5.82 22.58 17.47
C VAL A 295 -4.51 22.85 16.74
N GLU A 296 -4.18 22.02 15.77
CA GLU A 296 -2.91 22.08 15.04
C GLU A 296 -3.17 22.44 13.58
N VAL A 297 -2.61 23.57 13.15
CA VAL A 297 -2.72 24.06 11.79
C VAL A 297 -1.33 24.32 11.22
N TYR A 298 -1.01 23.66 10.12
CA TYR A 298 0.17 23.94 9.34
C TYR A 298 -0.23 24.39 7.94
N VAL A 299 0.13 25.61 7.56
CA VAL A 299 -0.19 26.18 6.26
C VAL A 299 1.09 26.73 5.61
N SER A 300 1.51 26.12 4.51
CA SER A 300 2.67 26.55 3.73
C SER A 300 2.24 26.81 2.28
N LEU A 301 1.95 28.07 1.96
CA LEU A 301 1.45 28.49 0.66
C LEU A 301 2.48 29.39 -0.04
N GLY A 302 2.63 29.19 -1.36
CA GLY A 302 3.44 30.04 -2.22
C GLY A 302 2.57 30.93 -3.09
N GLY A 303 2.98 32.21 -3.30
CA GLY A 303 2.27 33.15 -4.17
C GLY A 303 2.09 34.55 -3.57
N ILE A 304 1.47 35.47 -4.34
CA ILE A 304 1.47 36.90 -4.03
C ILE A 304 0.42 37.25 -2.95
N ASN A 305 -0.72 36.53 -2.87
CA ASN A 305 -1.85 36.87 -2.00
C ASN A 305 -1.91 36.04 -0.70
N VAL A 306 -0.80 35.50 -0.26
CA VAL A 306 -0.73 34.63 0.94
C VAL A 306 -1.23 35.34 2.19
N ILE A 307 -0.97 36.66 2.33
CA ILE A 307 -1.32 37.47 3.51
C ILE A 307 -2.83 37.48 3.73
N HIS A 308 -3.63 37.63 2.67
CA HIS A 308 -5.11 37.62 2.79
C HIS A 308 -5.66 36.29 3.28
N THR A 309 -5.09 35.18 2.80
CA THR A 309 -5.51 33.84 3.24
C THR A 309 -5.23 33.64 4.72
N PHE A 310 -4.09 34.13 5.22
CA PHE A 310 -3.75 34.00 6.64
C PHE A 310 -4.59 34.90 7.54
N ALA A 311 -4.84 36.17 7.16
CA ALA A 311 -5.69 37.05 7.90
C ALA A 311 -7.15 36.54 8.04
N GLN A 312 -7.62 35.83 7.01
CA GLN A 312 -8.93 35.18 7.06
C GLN A 312 -8.89 33.95 7.98
N LEU A 313 -7.86 33.10 7.88
CA LEU A 313 -7.71 31.93 8.74
C LEU A 313 -7.60 32.32 10.23
N GLU A 314 -6.90 33.41 10.57
CA GLU A 314 -6.75 33.87 11.92
C GLU A 314 -8.12 34.29 12.53
N LYS A 315 -8.98 34.87 11.72
CA LYS A 315 -10.37 35.24 12.14
C LYS A 315 -11.26 34.01 12.30
N ASP A 316 -11.11 33.03 11.41
CA ASP A 316 -11.96 31.84 11.35
C ASP A 316 -11.56 30.76 12.38
N LEU A 317 -10.36 30.89 13.01
CA LEU A 317 -9.76 29.84 13.84
C LEU A 317 -9.34 30.33 15.25
N PRO A 318 -10.29 30.81 16.09
CA PRO A 318 -9.94 31.39 17.39
C PRO A 318 -9.35 30.40 18.40
N ASN A 319 -9.54 29.11 18.22
CA ASN A 319 -9.14 28.08 19.16
C ASN A 319 -7.81 27.37 18.81
N VAL A 320 -7.12 27.80 17.75
CA VAL A 320 -5.88 27.16 17.30
C VAL A 320 -4.75 27.43 18.28
N LYS A 321 -4.16 26.35 18.80
CA LYS A 321 -3.01 26.40 19.73
C LYS A 321 -1.66 26.50 19.01
N SER A 322 -1.57 25.95 17.80
CA SER A 322 -0.36 25.96 16.99
C SER A 322 -0.70 26.30 15.56
N LEU A 323 -0.28 27.48 15.11
CA LEU A 323 -0.38 27.91 13.73
C LEU A 323 1.03 28.09 13.17
N THR A 324 1.45 27.18 12.32
CA THR A 324 2.72 27.30 11.59
C THR A 324 2.45 27.83 10.19
N VAL A 325 2.96 29.02 9.92
CA VAL A 325 2.83 29.68 8.62
C VAL A 325 4.21 29.73 7.96
N ASN A 326 4.32 29.16 6.79
CA ASN A 326 5.58 29.19 6.03
C ASN A 326 5.33 29.80 4.65
N LYS A 327 6.01 30.91 4.35
CA LYS A 327 5.97 31.56 3.04
C LYS A 327 7.04 30.90 2.17
N ARG A 328 6.65 30.12 1.17
CA ARG A 328 7.60 29.66 0.15
C ARG A 328 7.89 30.79 -0.81
N ASN A 329 9.16 31.17 -0.91
CA ASN A 329 9.64 31.93 -2.05
C ASN A 329 9.61 31.01 -3.26
N ILE A 330 8.74 31.27 -4.23
CA ILE A 330 8.81 30.63 -5.53
C ILE A 330 10.03 31.26 -6.20
N PRO A 331 11.06 30.51 -6.62
CA PRO A 331 12.06 31.06 -7.53
C PRO A 331 11.34 31.49 -8.80
N ILE A 332 11.60 32.72 -9.20
CA ILE A 332 11.12 33.35 -10.44
C ILE A 332 11.70 32.60 -11.63
#